data_1b49c3f9a854374a889a7fbabe545eca
#
_entry.id   1b49c3f9a854374a889a7fbabe545eca
#
_cell.length_a   1.000
_cell.length_b   1.000
_cell.length_c   1.000
_cell.angle_alpha   90.00
_cell.angle_beta   90.00
_cell.angle_gamma   90.00
#
_symmetry.space_group_name_H-M   'P 1'
#
loop_
_entity.id
_entity.type
_entity.pdbx_description
1 polymer ?
#
loop_
_entity_poly.entity_id
_entity_poly.type
_entity_poly.pdbx_seq_one_letter_code
_entity_poly.pdbx_strand_id
1 'polypeptide(L)'
;SFPTRRSSDLELLLGQRPPRFDSSFDEAIALTGDDFERVALKAESARDYFLLVGPPGTGKTSRALRRMVEHFYAASSMQILLLAYTNRAVDEICQSLSSITPCIDYIRVGSELSCDVRFRGHLLENILAECNSRREVNIRMADCRVYVGTVASIAAKAELFKLKRFDVAIVDEATQILEPQLLGILCAKFADERNAVGKFILIGDHKQLPAVILQNSGHSEVHDEGLREAGLFNLKDSLFERLYRFHLKEESPKAIDMLCRQGRMHPGVAFFPNKAFYAGKLEALGLPHQLEHIEAPGRFIARNSVV
;
A
#
# COMPACT_ATOMS: atom_id res chain seq x y z
N SER A 1 32.61 -15.15 2.30
CA SER A 1 31.82 -14.96 3.52
C SER A 1 30.72 -13.97 3.21
N PHE A 2 29.48 -14.37 3.29
CA PHE A 2 28.32 -13.48 3.16
C PHE A 2 28.31 -12.51 4.35
N PRO A 3 28.12 -11.21 4.13
CA PRO A 3 28.08 -10.26 5.23
C PRO A 3 26.86 -10.52 6.12
N THR A 4 27.12 -10.77 7.39
CA THR A 4 26.19 -11.14 8.46
C THR A 4 25.17 -10.06 8.87
N ARG A 5 25.09 -8.92 8.19
CA ARG A 5 24.07 -7.88 8.43
C ARG A 5 22.76 -8.05 7.64
N ARG A 6 22.63 -9.13 6.87
CA ARG A 6 21.42 -9.42 6.04
C ARG A 6 20.33 -10.19 6.77
N SER A 7 20.58 -10.72 7.97
CA SER A 7 19.58 -11.49 8.71
C SER A 7 18.43 -10.64 9.22
N SER A 8 18.69 -9.39 9.65
CA SER A 8 17.70 -8.58 10.36
C SER A 8 16.46 -8.18 9.55
N ASP A 9 16.59 -7.99 8.22
CA ASP A 9 15.45 -7.61 7.37
C ASP A 9 14.63 -8.83 6.99
N LEU A 10 15.28 -9.96 6.69
CA LEU A 10 14.61 -11.23 6.46
C LEU A 10 13.94 -11.74 7.74
N GLU A 11 14.60 -11.65 8.89
CA GLU A 11 14.03 -11.97 10.20
C GLU A 11 12.74 -11.17 10.48
N LEU A 12 12.74 -9.88 10.13
CA LEU A 12 11.58 -9.03 10.26
C LEU A 12 10.43 -9.49 9.34
N LEU A 13 10.73 -9.71 8.05
CA LEU A 13 9.75 -10.15 7.07
C LEU A 13 9.24 -11.57 7.34
N LEU A 14 10.08 -12.45 7.87
CA LEU A 14 9.70 -13.80 8.29
C LEU A 14 8.99 -13.85 9.65
N GLY A 15 8.79 -12.71 10.30
CA GLY A 15 8.12 -12.65 11.60
C GLY A 15 8.97 -13.14 12.77
N GLN A 16 10.27 -13.34 12.58
CA GLN A 16 11.20 -13.77 13.64
C GLN A 16 11.58 -12.62 14.59
N ARG A 17 11.28 -11.39 14.19
CA ARG A 17 11.46 -10.17 14.96
C ARG A 17 10.23 -9.27 14.84
N PRO A 18 9.66 -8.74 15.95
CA PRO A 18 8.55 -7.82 15.87
C PRO A 18 8.97 -6.48 15.24
N PRO A 19 8.05 -5.81 14.52
CA PRO A 19 8.30 -4.47 14.01
C PRO A 19 8.40 -3.46 15.14
N ARG A 20 9.23 -2.43 14.93
CA ARG A 20 9.47 -1.36 15.90
C ARG A 20 8.57 -0.16 15.59
N PHE A 21 8.19 0.56 16.64
CA PHE A 21 7.35 1.75 16.57
C PHE A 21 7.95 2.86 17.43
N ASP A 22 7.71 4.10 17.03
CA ASP A 22 8.08 5.28 17.80
C ASP A 22 6.93 5.64 18.75
N SER A 23 7.17 5.49 20.04
CA SER A 23 6.16 5.76 21.08
C SER A 23 5.85 7.25 21.26
N SER A 24 6.64 8.15 20.68
CA SER A 24 6.33 9.60 20.72
C SER A 24 5.02 9.97 20.03
N PHE A 25 4.51 9.10 19.16
CA PHE A 25 3.23 9.27 18.48
C PHE A 25 2.02 8.73 19.26
N ASP A 26 2.23 7.94 20.33
CA ASP A 26 1.13 7.23 21.01
C ASP A 26 0.05 8.18 21.54
N GLU A 27 0.43 9.33 22.08
CA GLU A 27 -0.51 10.34 22.59
C GLU A 27 -1.34 10.96 21.44
N ALA A 28 -0.69 11.38 20.36
CA ALA A 28 -1.37 11.96 19.20
C ALA A 28 -2.32 10.95 18.55
N ILE A 29 -1.92 9.68 18.45
CA ILE A 29 -2.76 8.59 17.94
C ILE A 29 -4.00 8.39 18.82
N ALA A 30 -3.86 8.47 20.14
CA ALA A 30 -4.95 8.29 21.09
C ALA A 30 -5.94 9.45 21.10
N LEU A 31 -5.46 10.67 20.85
CA LEU A 31 -6.28 11.89 20.90
C LEU A 31 -7.03 12.18 19.60
N THR A 32 -6.58 11.67 18.47
CA THR A 32 -7.24 11.97 17.19
C THR A 32 -8.57 11.23 17.03
N GLY A 33 -9.61 11.97 16.65
CA GLY A 33 -10.93 11.41 16.29
C GLY A 33 -11.09 11.12 14.78
N ASP A 34 -10.11 11.47 13.95
CA ASP A 34 -10.12 11.23 12.51
C ASP A 34 -9.40 9.91 12.18
N ASP A 35 -10.11 8.99 11.53
CA ASP A 35 -9.56 7.67 11.14
C ASP A 35 -8.36 7.79 10.20
N PHE A 36 -8.37 8.76 9.28
CA PHE A 36 -7.28 8.92 8.31
C PHE A 36 -6.05 9.55 8.96
N GLU A 37 -6.26 10.48 9.89
CA GLU A 37 -5.19 11.04 10.72
C GLU A 37 -4.57 9.97 11.60
N ARG A 38 -5.39 9.18 12.30
CA ARG A 38 -4.92 8.05 13.12
C ARG A 38 -4.04 7.08 12.33
N VAL A 39 -4.50 6.72 11.12
CA VAL A 39 -3.77 5.80 10.24
C VAL A 39 -2.46 6.42 9.75
N ALA A 40 -2.45 7.71 9.40
CA ALA A 40 -1.23 8.42 8.99
C ALA A 40 -0.20 8.49 10.13
N LEU A 41 -0.63 8.83 11.35
CA LEU A 41 0.24 8.84 12.54
C LEU A 41 0.80 7.46 12.86
N LYS A 42 -0.01 6.39 12.76
CA LYS A 42 0.47 5.01 12.93
C LYS A 42 1.49 4.62 11.86
N ALA A 43 1.24 4.97 10.60
CA ALA A 43 2.19 4.74 9.50
C ALA A 43 3.50 5.52 9.71
N GLU A 44 3.43 6.73 10.26
CA GLU A 44 4.60 7.55 10.58
C GLU A 44 5.37 6.96 11.75
N SER A 45 4.71 6.53 12.83
CA SER A 45 5.32 5.89 14.00
C SER A 45 6.03 4.58 13.67
N ALA A 46 5.59 3.85 12.65
CA ALA A 46 6.22 2.60 12.23
C ALA A 46 7.67 2.85 11.76
N ARG A 47 8.60 2.08 12.30
CA ARG A 47 10.02 2.12 11.92
C ARG A 47 10.40 1.08 10.88
N ASP A 48 9.65 0.00 10.81
CA ASP A 48 9.91 -1.13 9.91
C ASP A 48 8.77 -1.31 8.90
N TYR A 49 7.55 -1.60 9.35
CA TYR A 49 6.38 -1.67 8.48
C TYR A 49 5.06 -1.45 9.23
N PHE A 50 4.00 -1.18 8.45
CA PHE A 50 2.63 -1.03 8.93
C PHE A 50 1.64 -1.63 7.92
N LEU A 51 0.58 -2.26 8.41
CA LEU A 51 -0.48 -2.86 7.60
C LEU A 51 -1.78 -2.09 7.79
N LEU A 52 -2.40 -1.67 6.69
CA LEU A 52 -3.71 -1.05 6.69
C LEU A 52 -4.74 -1.95 5.99
N VAL A 53 -5.71 -2.44 6.74
CA VAL A 53 -6.88 -3.10 6.16
C VAL A 53 -7.87 -2.04 5.71
N GLY A 54 -8.13 -1.99 4.40
CA GLY A 54 -9.06 -1.05 3.78
C GLY A 54 -10.21 -1.74 3.06
N PRO A 55 -11.32 -2.06 3.73
CA PRO A 55 -12.51 -2.61 3.09
C PRO A 55 -13.04 -1.74 1.93
N PRO A 56 -13.92 -2.28 1.07
CA PRO A 56 -14.45 -1.55 -0.07
C PRO A 56 -15.15 -0.25 0.37
N GLY A 57 -14.83 0.85 -0.33
CA GLY A 57 -15.48 2.15 -0.08
C GLY A 57 -15.02 2.90 1.16
N THR A 58 -13.97 2.44 1.86
CA THR A 58 -13.45 3.12 3.05
C THR A 58 -12.46 4.26 2.73
N GLY A 59 -12.15 4.51 1.46
CA GLY A 59 -11.26 5.60 1.07
C GLY A 59 -9.76 5.28 1.25
N LYS A 60 -9.37 4.01 1.16
CA LYS A 60 -7.97 3.58 1.35
C LYS A 60 -6.98 4.32 0.44
N THR A 61 -7.27 4.44 -0.87
CA THR A 61 -6.39 5.13 -1.84
C THR A 61 -6.63 6.63 -1.85
N SER A 62 -7.90 7.06 -1.96
CA SER A 62 -8.26 8.47 -2.14
C SER A 62 -8.08 9.34 -0.89
N ARG A 63 -8.09 8.76 0.30
CA ARG A 63 -8.02 9.49 1.57
C ARG A 63 -6.88 9.00 2.46
N ALA A 64 -6.80 7.70 2.80
CA ALA A 64 -5.79 7.21 3.72
C ALA A 64 -4.38 7.29 3.13
N LEU A 65 -4.16 6.77 1.90
CA LEU A 65 -2.87 6.87 1.23
C LEU A 65 -2.48 8.34 1.03
N ARG A 66 -3.42 9.18 0.56
CA ARG A 66 -3.18 10.61 0.42
C ARG A 66 -2.73 11.25 1.73
N ARG A 67 -3.42 10.98 2.84
CA ARG A 67 -3.09 11.55 4.15
C ARG A 67 -1.72 11.10 4.65
N MET A 68 -1.36 9.83 4.43
CA MET A 68 0.00 9.35 4.72
C MET A 68 1.06 10.09 3.90
N VAL A 69 0.81 10.30 2.60
CA VAL A 69 1.74 11.04 1.73
C VAL A 69 1.88 12.49 2.19
N GLU A 70 0.79 13.16 2.56
CA GLU A 70 0.81 14.51 3.13
C GLU A 70 1.72 14.58 4.37
N HIS A 71 1.59 13.63 5.31
CA HIS A 71 2.43 13.54 6.50
C HIS A 71 3.91 13.34 6.16
N PHE A 72 4.23 12.33 5.35
CA PHE A 72 5.61 12.05 4.96
C PHE A 72 6.24 13.16 4.13
N TYR A 73 5.44 13.83 3.30
CA TYR A 73 5.93 14.95 2.49
C TYR A 73 6.16 16.21 3.34
N ALA A 74 5.35 16.45 4.36
CA ALA A 74 5.53 17.56 5.31
C ALA A 74 6.79 17.38 6.19
N ALA A 75 7.18 16.15 6.50
CA ALA A 75 8.43 15.82 7.18
C ALA A 75 9.63 16.00 6.23
N SER A 76 9.99 17.18 6.04
CA SER A 76 10.97 17.93 5.24
C SER A 76 11.94 17.25 4.25
N SER A 77 12.27 15.97 4.32
CA SER A 77 13.25 15.33 3.43
C SER A 77 12.91 13.91 2.97
N MET A 78 11.78 13.36 3.39
CA MET A 78 11.44 11.96 3.11
C MET A 78 11.24 11.68 1.63
N GLN A 79 11.85 10.61 1.15
CA GLN A 79 11.73 10.09 -0.20
C GLN A 79 10.67 8.98 -0.20
N ILE A 80 9.67 9.11 -1.05
CA ILE A 80 8.45 8.29 -1.03
C ILE A 80 8.34 7.49 -2.32
N LEU A 81 8.14 6.18 -2.21
CA LEU A 81 7.84 5.29 -3.32
C LEU A 81 6.40 4.79 -3.19
N LEU A 82 5.57 5.07 -4.17
CA LEU A 82 4.16 4.63 -4.22
C LEU A 82 4.03 3.52 -5.26
N LEU A 83 3.48 2.39 -4.84
CA LEU A 83 3.37 1.18 -5.65
C LEU A 83 1.93 0.70 -5.71
N ALA A 84 1.55 0.15 -6.86
CA ALA A 84 0.30 -0.60 -7.00
C ALA A 84 0.48 -1.79 -7.96
N TYR A 85 -0.50 -2.68 -7.99
CA TYR A 85 -0.47 -3.83 -8.88
C TYR A 85 -0.76 -3.45 -10.34
N THR A 86 -1.76 -2.60 -10.59
CA THR A 86 -2.23 -2.23 -11.94
C THR A 86 -1.93 -0.78 -12.28
N ASN A 87 -1.83 -0.48 -13.59
CA ASN A 87 -1.69 0.89 -14.07
C ASN A 87 -2.90 1.77 -13.70
N ARG A 88 -4.11 1.19 -13.67
CA ARG A 88 -5.31 1.90 -13.21
C ARG A 88 -5.18 2.33 -11.74
N ALA A 89 -4.72 1.45 -10.87
CA ALA A 89 -4.49 1.82 -9.47
C ALA A 89 -3.39 2.89 -9.33
N VAL A 90 -2.35 2.85 -10.18
CA VAL A 90 -1.35 3.92 -10.27
C VAL A 90 -1.98 5.24 -10.71
N ASP A 91 -2.90 5.23 -11.68
CA ASP A 91 -3.65 6.44 -12.09
C ASP A 91 -4.52 6.99 -10.95
N GLU A 92 -5.15 6.13 -10.16
CA GLU A 92 -5.91 6.52 -8.96
C GLU A 92 -5.00 7.16 -7.88
N ILE A 93 -3.78 6.64 -7.70
CA ILE A 93 -2.76 7.27 -6.83
C ILE A 93 -2.39 8.64 -7.39
N CYS A 94 -2.08 8.77 -8.69
CA CYS A 94 -1.74 10.06 -9.32
C CYS A 94 -2.88 11.07 -9.16
N GLN A 95 -4.14 10.64 -9.32
CA GLN A 95 -5.30 11.47 -9.09
C GLN A 95 -5.38 11.96 -7.63
N SER A 96 -5.07 11.10 -6.68
CA SER A 96 -5.02 11.46 -5.26
C SER A 96 -3.93 12.48 -4.96
N LEU A 97 -2.73 12.31 -5.55
CA LEU A 97 -1.61 13.27 -5.41
C LEU A 97 -1.98 14.64 -5.98
N SER A 98 -2.64 14.69 -7.15
CA SER A 98 -3.07 15.93 -7.79
C SER A 98 -4.09 16.73 -6.95
N SER A 99 -4.73 16.09 -5.97
CA SER A 99 -5.68 16.75 -5.05
C SER A 99 -5.02 17.35 -3.79
N ILE A 100 -3.71 17.15 -3.62
CA ILE A 100 -2.96 17.68 -2.47
C ILE A 100 -2.60 19.15 -2.72
N THR A 101 -2.74 19.98 -1.70
CA THR A 101 -2.38 21.40 -1.76
C THR A 101 -1.42 21.74 -0.62
N PRO A 102 -0.24 22.32 -0.92
CA PRO A 102 0.30 22.66 -2.25
C PRO A 102 0.60 21.41 -3.10
N CYS A 103 0.61 21.58 -4.43
CA CYS A 103 0.82 20.48 -5.36
C CYS A 103 2.15 19.77 -5.09
N ILE A 104 2.10 18.44 -5.03
CA ILE A 104 3.28 17.59 -4.87
C ILE A 104 3.79 17.20 -6.26
N ASP A 105 5.07 17.46 -6.51
CA ASP A 105 5.74 16.97 -7.71
C ASP A 105 6.09 15.48 -7.55
N TYR A 106 5.88 14.70 -8.62
CA TYR A 106 6.17 13.26 -8.62
C TYR A 106 6.65 12.77 -9.99
N ILE A 107 7.40 11.68 -9.99
CA ILE A 107 7.81 10.96 -11.19
C ILE A 107 7.03 9.66 -11.29
N ARG A 108 6.35 9.45 -12.42
CA ARG A 108 5.69 8.20 -12.74
C ARG A 108 6.60 7.28 -13.53
N VAL A 109 6.80 6.07 -13.06
CA VAL A 109 7.57 5.02 -13.74
C VAL A 109 6.60 4.07 -14.44
N GLY A 110 6.64 4.05 -15.76
CA GLY A 110 5.72 3.26 -16.58
C GLY A 110 5.84 3.64 -18.06
N SER A 111 4.99 3.05 -18.90
CA SER A 111 4.94 3.39 -20.33
C SER A 111 3.79 4.35 -20.63
N GLU A 112 3.94 5.14 -21.69
CA GLU A 112 2.92 6.08 -22.14
C GLU A 112 1.60 5.38 -22.54
N LEU A 113 1.71 4.19 -23.14
CA LEU A 113 0.55 3.40 -23.59
C LEU A 113 -0.36 2.95 -22.45
N SER A 114 0.20 2.79 -21.25
CA SER A 114 -0.51 2.31 -20.05
C SER A 114 -0.79 3.42 -19.04
N CYS A 115 -0.54 4.68 -19.41
CA CYS A 115 -0.70 5.86 -18.58
C CYS A 115 -1.89 6.69 -19.04
N ASP A 116 -2.76 7.09 -18.12
CA ASP A 116 -3.80 8.08 -18.44
C ASP A 116 -3.15 9.37 -18.96
N VAL A 117 -3.76 9.95 -20.00
CA VAL A 117 -3.26 11.16 -20.69
C VAL A 117 -2.98 12.30 -19.71
N ARG A 118 -3.80 12.44 -18.68
CA ARG A 118 -3.66 13.49 -17.64
C ARG A 118 -2.33 13.44 -16.89
N PHE A 119 -1.71 12.26 -16.80
CA PHE A 119 -0.50 12.04 -15.99
C PHE A 119 0.76 11.79 -16.82
N ARG A 120 0.68 11.86 -18.16
CA ARG A 120 1.81 11.61 -19.06
C ARG A 120 2.96 12.60 -18.86
N GLY A 121 2.67 13.84 -18.49
CA GLY A 121 3.70 14.83 -18.17
C GLY A 121 4.61 14.45 -17.00
N HIS A 122 4.17 13.54 -16.12
CA HIS A 122 4.94 13.03 -15.02
C HIS A 122 5.74 11.75 -15.34
N LEU A 123 5.62 11.21 -16.55
CA LEU A 123 6.37 10.00 -16.94
C LEU A 123 7.87 10.27 -16.92
N LEU A 124 8.62 9.33 -16.32
CA LEU A 124 10.08 9.42 -16.25
C LEU A 124 10.69 9.66 -17.62
N GLU A 125 10.23 8.97 -18.66
CA GLU A 125 10.76 9.10 -20.03
C GLU A 125 10.52 10.49 -20.60
N ASN A 126 9.36 11.11 -20.35
CA ASN A 126 9.04 12.44 -20.81
C ASN A 126 9.87 13.50 -20.07
N ILE A 127 9.99 13.35 -18.72
CA ILE A 127 10.85 14.23 -17.92
C ILE A 127 12.32 14.15 -18.35
N LEU A 128 12.80 12.95 -18.66
CA LEU A 128 14.18 12.77 -19.14
C LEU A 128 14.39 13.35 -20.54
N ALA A 129 13.37 13.30 -21.40
CA ALA A 129 13.44 13.90 -22.74
C ALA A 129 13.56 15.44 -22.73
N GLU A 130 13.09 16.10 -21.68
CA GLU A 130 13.22 17.54 -21.48
C GLU A 130 14.61 17.96 -20.96
N CYS A 131 15.41 17.03 -20.46
CA CYS A 131 16.74 17.31 -19.93
C CYS A 131 17.80 17.35 -21.06
N ASN A 132 18.61 18.41 -21.07
CA ASN A 132 19.65 18.60 -22.08
C ASN A 132 21.00 17.97 -21.70
N SER A 133 21.16 17.53 -20.48
CA SER A 133 22.41 16.97 -19.95
C SER A 133 22.17 15.88 -18.91
N ARG A 134 23.13 14.96 -18.79
CA ARG A 134 23.15 13.96 -17.74
C ARG A 134 23.11 14.57 -16.32
N ARG A 135 23.70 15.77 -16.18
CA ARG A 135 23.68 16.50 -14.91
C ARG A 135 22.26 16.94 -14.55
N GLU A 136 21.51 17.48 -15.52
CA GLU A 136 20.10 17.87 -15.30
C GLU A 136 19.24 16.66 -14.94
N VAL A 137 19.42 15.53 -15.62
CA VAL A 137 18.75 14.27 -15.29
C VAL A 137 18.99 13.91 -13.81
N ASN A 138 20.25 13.91 -13.38
CA ASN A 138 20.59 13.55 -12.00
C ASN A 138 19.97 14.51 -10.98
N ILE A 139 20.00 15.81 -11.26
CA ILE A 139 19.37 16.82 -10.41
C ILE A 139 17.87 16.60 -10.34
N ARG A 140 17.19 16.45 -11.48
CA ARG A 140 15.74 16.27 -11.53
C ARG A 140 15.27 15.01 -10.80
N MET A 141 16.03 13.92 -10.96
CA MET A 141 15.75 12.66 -10.25
C MET A 141 16.02 12.77 -8.74
N ALA A 142 17.05 13.51 -8.32
CA ALA A 142 17.36 13.69 -6.90
C ALA A 142 16.35 14.60 -6.20
N ASP A 143 15.94 15.69 -6.84
CA ASP A 143 15.04 16.70 -6.26
C ASP A 143 13.59 16.18 -6.13
N CYS A 144 13.13 15.36 -7.06
CA CYS A 144 11.79 14.78 -6.97
C CYS A 144 11.73 13.74 -5.85
N ARG A 145 10.89 14.00 -4.85
CA ARG A 145 10.78 13.16 -3.64
C ARG A 145 9.79 12.01 -3.76
N VAL A 146 8.85 12.08 -4.70
CA VAL A 146 7.77 11.10 -4.84
C VAL A 146 7.91 10.36 -6.18
N TYR A 147 7.97 9.04 -6.11
CA TYR A 147 7.96 8.16 -7.28
C TYR A 147 6.74 7.25 -7.23
N VAL A 148 6.10 7.06 -8.37
CA VAL A 148 4.87 6.27 -8.49
C VAL A 148 5.01 5.27 -9.62
N GLY A 149 4.59 4.03 -9.42
CA GLY A 149 4.61 3.03 -10.49
C GLY A 149 3.95 1.72 -10.11
N THR A 150 3.79 0.85 -11.10
CA THR A 150 3.42 -0.52 -10.79
C THR A 150 4.63 -1.28 -10.22
N VAL A 151 4.36 -2.31 -9.41
CA VAL A 151 5.43 -3.20 -8.92
C VAL A 151 6.27 -3.73 -10.08
N ALA A 152 5.63 -4.13 -11.18
CA ALA A 152 6.33 -4.63 -12.37
C ALA A 152 7.21 -3.55 -13.05
N SER A 153 6.70 -2.31 -13.18
CA SER A 153 7.45 -1.22 -13.81
C SER A 153 8.68 -0.80 -12.99
N ILE A 154 8.54 -0.78 -11.67
CA ILE A 154 9.65 -0.46 -10.75
C ILE A 154 10.67 -1.59 -10.73
N ALA A 155 10.22 -2.85 -10.65
CA ALA A 155 11.12 -4.02 -10.70
C ALA A 155 11.92 -4.09 -12.01
N ALA A 156 11.30 -3.73 -13.14
CA ALA A 156 11.98 -3.66 -14.44
C ALA A 156 13.05 -2.56 -14.51
N LYS A 157 12.99 -1.56 -13.63
CA LYS A 157 13.96 -0.45 -13.53
C LYS A 157 14.74 -0.52 -12.20
N ALA A 158 15.21 -1.71 -11.81
CA ALA A 158 15.91 -1.95 -10.55
C ALA A 158 17.15 -1.05 -10.35
N GLU A 159 17.76 -0.53 -11.43
CA GLU A 159 18.86 0.46 -11.37
C GLU A 159 18.45 1.75 -10.65
N LEU A 160 17.14 2.06 -10.58
CA LEU A 160 16.63 3.19 -9.82
C LEU A 160 17.07 3.12 -8.35
N PHE A 161 17.09 1.92 -7.77
CA PHE A 161 17.48 1.71 -6.38
C PHE A 161 18.98 1.92 -6.12
N LYS A 162 19.81 1.86 -7.16
CA LYS A 162 21.24 2.24 -7.04
C LYS A 162 21.44 3.74 -7.07
N LEU A 163 20.52 4.48 -7.66
CA LEU A 163 20.58 5.94 -7.82
C LEU A 163 19.82 6.68 -6.70
N LYS A 164 18.75 6.06 -6.18
CA LYS A 164 17.87 6.70 -5.21
C LYS A 164 17.47 5.75 -4.10
N ARG A 165 17.52 6.28 -2.87
CA ARG A 165 16.99 5.61 -1.68
C ARG A 165 15.63 6.19 -1.32
N PHE A 166 14.72 5.33 -0.89
CA PHE A 166 13.40 5.71 -0.42
C PHE A 166 13.27 5.45 1.08
N ASP A 167 12.80 6.46 1.81
CA ASP A 167 12.58 6.32 3.25
C ASP A 167 11.36 5.46 3.53
N VAL A 168 10.35 5.54 2.66
CA VAL A 168 9.12 4.75 2.76
C VAL A 168 8.64 4.29 1.39
N ALA A 169 8.19 3.03 1.31
CA ALA A 169 7.39 2.50 0.21
C ALA A 169 5.96 2.25 0.69
N ILE A 170 4.97 2.81 0.00
CA ILE A 170 3.54 2.55 0.24
C ILE A 170 3.01 1.72 -0.92
N VAL A 171 2.46 0.56 -0.61
CA VAL A 171 1.95 -0.40 -1.59
C VAL A 171 0.44 -0.47 -1.47
N ASP A 172 -0.26 0.04 -2.46
CA ASP A 172 -1.72 -0.08 -2.54
C ASP A 172 -2.13 -1.40 -3.22
N GLU A 173 -3.30 -1.91 -2.87
CA GLU A 173 -3.80 -3.22 -3.32
C GLU A 173 -2.78 -4.36 -3.07
N ALA A 174 -2.07 -4.31 -1.94
CA ALA A 174 -0.97 -5.23 -1.62
C ALA A 174 -1.39 -6.70 -1.57
N THR A 175 -2.67 -7.01 -1.37
CA THR A 175 -3.23 -8.36 -1.41
C THR A 175 -3.28 -8.97 -2.82
N GLN A 176 -3.18 -8.14 -3.87
CA GLN A 176 -3.13 -8.61 -5.25
C GLN A 176 -1.71 -8.88 -5.76
N ILE A 177 -0.69 -8.64 -4.92
CA ILE A 177 0.73 -8.77 -5.27
C ILE A 177 1.29 -10.00 -4.59
N LEU A 178 1.83 -10.92 -5.38
CA LEU A 178 2.51 -12.09 -4.83
C LEU A 178 3.76 -11.68 -4.06
N GLU A 179 4.02 -12.35 -2.95
CA GLU A 179 5.16 -12.05 -2.08
C GLU A 179 6.50 -11.94 -2.82
N PRO A 180 6.88 -12.87 -3.73
CA PRO A 180 8.15 -12.76 -4.43
C PRO A 180 8.31 -11.51 -5.30
N GLN A 181 7.21 -10.99 -5.86
CA GLN A 181 7.22 -9.77 -6.69
C GLN A 181 7.54 -8.54 -5.84
N LEU A 182 7.04 -8.50 -4.61
CA LEU A 182 7.21 -7.38 -3.71
C LEU A 182 8.56 -7.43 -2.99
N LEU A 183 9.01 -8.61 -2.57
CA LEU A 183 10.30 -8.79 -1.88
C LEU A 183 11.48 -8.27 -2.68
N GLY A 184 11.47 -8.45 -4.00
CA GLY A 184 12.53 -7.94 -4.88
C GLY A 184 12.72 -6.41 -4.77
N ILE A 185 11.64 -5.68 -4.53
CA ILE A 185 11.67 -4.22 -4.31
C ILE A 185 12.04 -3.88 -2.87
N LEU A 186 11.37 -4.50 -1.90
CA LEU A 186 11.57 -4.17 -0.48
C LEU A 186 12.98 -4.52 0.03
N CYS A 187 13.60 -5.56 -0.57
CA CYS A 187 14.96 -5.98 -0.25
C CYS A 187 16.02 -5.38 -1.20
N ALA A 188 15.63 -4.46 -2.09
CA ALA A 188 16.56 -3.80 -3.01
C ALA A 188 17.67 -3.07 -2.23
N LYS A 189 18.87 -3.05 -2.82
CA LYS A 189 20.04 -2.42 -2.22
C LYS A 189 20.41 -1.13 -2.96
N PHE A 190 20.76 -0.11 -2.19
CA PHE A 190 21.38 1.12 -2.68
C PHE A 190 22.85 0.85 -3.03
N ALA A 191 23.53 1.83 -3.66
CA ALA A 191 24.91 1.71 -4.07
C ALA A 191 25.91 1.41 -2.94
N ASP A 192 25.56 1.73 -1.69
CA ASP A 192 26.35 1.46 -0.49
C ASP A 192 25.99 0.15 0.23
N GLU A 193 25.27 -0.75 -0.44
CA GLU A 193 24.78 -2.05 0.07
C GLU A 193 23.77 -1.93 1.22
N ARG A 194 23.38 -0.72 1.63
CA ARG A 194 22.24 -0.53 2.56
C ARG A 194 20.90 -0.74 1.83
N ASN A 195 19.85 -0.94 2.59
CA ASN A 195 18.50 -1.04 2.02
C ASN A 195 18.14 0.24 1.27
N ALA A 196 17.66 0.06 0.05
CA ALA A 196 17.15 1.16 -0.77
C ALA A 196 15.75 1.62 -0.31
N VAL A 197 15.03 0.78 0.43
CA VAL A 197 13.74 1.10 1.07
C VAL A 197 13.92 1.03 2.58
N GLY A 198 13.62 2.11 3.29
CA GLY A 198 13.79 2.23 4.74
C GLY A 198 12.69 1.51 5.53
N LYS A 199 11.41 1.80 5.21
CA LYS A 199 10.24 1.13 5.77
C LYS A 199 9.17 0.94 4.70
N PHE A 200 8.17 0.09 4.97
CA PHE A 200 7.08 -0.09 4.03
C PHE A 200 5.71 -0.12 4.70
N ILE A 201 4.70 0.30 3.94
CA ILE A 201 3.31 0.30 4.34
C ILE A 201 2.54 -0.49 3.31
N LEU A 202 1.82 -1.51 3.74
CA LEU A 202 0.99 -2.32 2.88
C LEU A 202 -0.47 -1.97 3.12
N ILE A 203 -1.16 -1.54 2.08
CA ILE A 203 -2.60 -1.24 2.10
C ILE A 203 -3.29 -2.33 1.30
N GLY A 204 -4.28 -2.98 1.88
CA GLY A 204 -4.98 -4.06 1.20
C GLY A 204 -6.22 -4.52 1.93
N ASP A 205 -6.89 -5.51 1.36
CA ASP A 205 -8.04 -6.16 1.97
C ASP A 205 -8.03 -7.66 1.65
N HIS A 206 -7.65 -8.45 2.62
CA HIS A 206 -7.56 -9.91 2.51
C HIS A 206 -8.93 -10.61 2.37
N LYS A 207 -10.04 -9.88 2.43
CA LYS A 207 -11.39 -10.38 2.17
C LYS A 207 -11.89 -10.08 0.75
N GLN A 208 -11.12 -9.30 -0.02
CA GLN A 208 -11.35 -9.08 -1.45
C GLN A 208 -10.64 -10.15 -2.29
N LEU A 209 -10.74 -10.01 -3.62
CA LEU A 209 -10.13 -10.95 -4.56
C LEU A 209 -8.61 -11.00 -4.36
N PRO A 210 -8.04 -12.20 -4.21
CA PRO A 210 -6.59 -12.38 -4.12
C PRO A 210 -5.90 -12.16 -5.47
N ALA A 211 -4.58 -12.26 -5.48
CA ALA A 211 -3.80 -12.30 -6.71
C ALA A 211 -4.28 -13.40 -7.66
N VAL A 212 -4.32 -13.08 -8.96
CA VAL A 212 -4.68 -14.07 -9.99
C VAL A 212 -3.50 -15.01 -10.21
N ILE A 213 -3.73 -16.31 -9.99
CA ILE A 213 -2.72 -17.35 -10.12
C ILE A 213 -3.23 -18.41 -11.10
N LEU A 214 -2.43 -18.68 -12.12
CA LEU A 214 -2.73 -19.70 -13.12
C LEU A 214 -2.33 -21.11 -12.67
N GLN A 215 -1.51 -21.22 -11.64
CA GLN A 215 -0.96 -22.48 -11.16
C GLN A 215 -1.96 -23.25 -10.28
N ASN A 216 -1.96 -24.58 -10.40
CA ASN A 216 -2.80 -25.44 -9.57
C ASN A 216 -2.42 -25.33 -8.08
N SER A 217 -3.42 -25.26 -7.21
CA SER A 217 -3.24 -25.06 -5.75
C SER A 217 -2.28 -26.03 -5.09
N GLY A 218 -2.30 -27.32 -5.50
CA GLY A 218 -1.40 -28.34 -4.93
C GLY A 218 0.09 -28.11 -5.20
N HIS A 219 0.44 -27.39 -6.28
CA HIS A 219 1.85 -27.10 -6.60
C HIS A 219 2.40 -25.88 -5.88
N SER A 220 1.57 -25.13 -5.19
CA SER A 220 1.97 -23.92 -4.47
C SER A 220 1.98 -24.10 -2.96
N GLU A 221 1.61 -25.28 -2.46
CA GLU A 221 1.65 -25.58 -1.03
C GLU A 221 3.11 -25.71 -0.54
N VAL A 222 3.35 -25.13 0.62
CA VAL A 222 4.66 -25.16 1.29
C VAL A 222 4.66 -26.30 2.29
N HIS A 223 5.59 -27.25 2.11
CA HIS A 223 5.74 -28.42 2.98
C HIS A 223 6.91 -28.30 3.96
N ASP A 224 7.84 -27.37 3.74
CA ASP A 224 8.96 -27.11 4.64
C ASP A 224 8.45 -26.56 5.98
N GLU A 225 8.83 -27.22 7.08
CA GLU A 225 8.37 -26.85 8.42
C GLU A 225 8.84 -25.47 8.85
N GLY A 226 10.08 -25.08 8.54
CA GLY A 226 10.63 -23.78 8.92
C GLY A 226 9.91 -22.63 8.20
N LEU A 227 9.57 -22.82 6.92
CA LEU A 227 8.77 -21.83 6.17
C LEU A 227 7.32 -21.75 6.70
N ARG A 228 6.74 -22.87 7.10
CA ARG A 228 5.40 -22.89 7.70
C ARG A 228 5.36 -22.24 9.07
N GLU A 229 6.41 -22.42 9.89
CA GLU A 229 6.58 -21.69 11.16
C GLU A 229 6.66 -20.18 10.95
N ALA A 230 7.32 -19.75 9.88
CA ALA A 230 7.35 -18.34 9.43
C ALA A 230 6.02 -17.84 8.84
N GLY A 231 4.96 -18.68 8.84
CA GLY A 231 3.62 -18.33 8.36
C GLY A 231 3.43 -18.46 6.84
N LEU A 232 4.39 -19.02 6.10
CA LEU A 232 4.29 -19.25 4.66
C LEU A 232 3.67 -20.65 4.41
N PHE A 233 2.37 -20.70 4.21
CA PHE A 233 1.62 -21.94 3.96
C PHE A 233 1.43 -22.22 2.47
N ASN A 234 1.37 -21.17 1.67
CA ASN A 234 1.14 -21.28 0.23
C ASN A 234 1.84 -20.13 -0.50
N LEU A 235 2.54 -20.43 -1.61
CA LEU A 235 3.26 -19.44 -2.43
C LEU A 235 2.33 -18.45 -3.17
N LYS A 236 1.03 -18.69 -3.16
CA LYS A 236 0.01 -17.76 -3.68
C LYS A 236 -0.47 -16.74 -2.65
N ASP A 237 -0.07 -16.87 -1.39
CA ASP A 237 -0.37 -15.87 -0.39
C ASP A 237 0.43 -14.59 -0.67
N SER A 238 -0.20 -13.45 -0.47
CA SER A 238 0.49 -12.16 -0.52
C SER A 238 1.29 -11.94 0.77
N LEU A 239 2.34 -11.12 0.68
CA LEU A 239 3.08 -10.69 1.88
C LEU A 239 2.13 -10.03 2.90
N PHE A 240 1.13 -9.26 2.42
CA PHE A 240 0.11 -8.65 3.27
C PHE A 240 -0.64 -9.69 4.10
N GLU A 241 -1.16 -10.77 3.46
CA GLU A 241 -1.91 -11.81 4.18
C GLU A 241 -1.05 -12.57 5.17
N ARG A 242 0.18 -12.88 4.81
CA ARG A 242 1.10 -13.58 5.71
C ARG A 242 1.42 -12.75 6.95
N LEU A 243 1.81 -11.49 6.79
CA LEU A 243 2.08 -10.58 7.92
C LEU A 243 0.81 -10.29 8.74
N TYR A 244 -0.34 -10.16 8.08
CA TYR A 244 -1.62 -9.97 8.76
C TYR A 244 -1.96 -11.15 9.69
N ARG A 245 -1.82 -12.40 9.19
CA ARG A 245 -2.03 -13.61 10.01
C ARG A 245 -1.04 -13.69 11.17
N PHE A 246 0.22 -13.35 10.91
CA PHE A 246 1.25 -13.30 11.95
C PHE A 246 0.85 -12.37 13.09
N HIS A 247 0.46 -11.13 12.80
CA HIS A 247 0.09 -10.15 13.80
C HIS A 247 -1.22 -10.45 14.54
N LEU A 248 -2.16 -11.13 13.90
CA LEU A 248 -3.35 -11.62 14.59
C LEU A 248 -3.00 -12.66 15.66
N LYS A 249 -2.01 -13.52 15.39
CA LYS A 249 -1.54 -14.54 16.31
C LYS A 249 -0.75 -13.94 17.49
N GLU A 250 0.08 -12.94 17.22
CA GLU A 250 0.96 -12.31 18.19
C GLU A 250 0.29 -11.15 18.97
N GLU A 251 -0.99 -10.88 18.72
CA GLU A 251 -1.75 -9.77 19.34
C GLU A 251 -1.02 -8.42 19.29
N SER A 252 -0.42 -8.07 18.13
CA SER A 252 0.37 -6.85 17.93
C SER A 252 -0.48 -5.70 17.35
N PRO A 253 -1.22 -4.94 18.18
CA PRO A 253 -2.20 -3.96 17.70
C PRO A 253 -1.56 -2.73 17.01
N LYS A 254 -0.26 -2.46 17.25
CA LYS A 254 0.43 -1.30 16.64
C LYS A 254 0.75 -1.51 15.16
N ALA A 255 0.94 -2.75 14.73
CA ALA A 255 1.37 -3.08 13.38
C ALA A 255 0.23 -3.09 12.35
N ILE A 256 -1.02 -3.16 12.80
CA ILE A 256 -2.21 -3.24 11.94
C ILE A 256 -3.23 -2.19 12.37
N ASP A 257 -3.90 -1.61 11.39
CA ASP A 257 -5.15 -0.87 11.60
C ASP A 257 -6.17 -1.20 10.51
N MET A 258 -7.43 -0.89 10.76
CA MET A 258 -8.53 -1.12 9.83
C MET A 258 -9.40 0.12 9.72
N LEU A 259 -9.72 0.51 8.48
CA LEU A 259 -10.74 1.51 8.22
C LEU A 259 -12.12 0.88 8.34
N CYS A 260 -12.98 1.45 9.18
CA CYS A 260 -14.30 0.88 9.45
C CYS A 260 -15.44 1.66 8.79
N ARG A 261 -15.24 2.95 8.46
CA ARG A 261 -16.30 3.78 7.87
C ARG A 261 -16.25 3.76 6.34
N GLN A 262 -17.33 3.30 5.72
CA GLN A 262 -17.43 3.16 4.27
C GLN A 262 -18.50 4.10 3.68
N GLY A 263 -18.21 4.70 2.51
CA GLY A 263 -19.08 5.60 1.79
C GLY A 263 -19.61 5.06 0.46
N ARG A 264 -19.36 3.79 0.12
CA ARG A 264 -19.71 3.22 -1.17
C ARG A 264 -21.06 2.50 -1.17
N MET A 265 -21.25 1.61 -0.22
CA MET A 265 -22.40 0.70 -0.21
C MET A 265 -23.53 1.24 0.64
N HIS A 266 -24.77 1.09 0.14
CA HIS A 266 -25.96 1.25 0.97
C HIS A 266 -25.92 0.24 2.14
N PRO A 267 -26.41 0.58 3.37
CA PRO A 267 -26.39 -0.33 4.52
C PRO A 267 -26.99 -1.70 4.26
N GLY A 268 -28.08 -1.78 3.49
CA GLY A 268 -28.71 -3.05 3.10
C GLY A 268 -27.81 -3.94 2.24
N VAL A 269 -27.01 -3.36 1.35
CA VAL A 269 -26.01 -4.09 0.55
C VAL A 269 -24.80 -4.47 1.40
N ALA A 270 -24.37 -3.57 2.27
CA ALA A 270 -23.22 -3.79 3.16
C ALA A 270 -23.49 -4.82 4.24
N PHE A 271 -24.76 -5.09 4.59
CA PHE A 271 -25.14 -5.97 5.71
C PHE A 271 -24.51 -7.35 5.63
N PHE A 272 -24.67 -8.04 4.50
CA PHE A 272 -24.11 -9.39 4.34
C PHE A 272 -22.58 -9.41 4.38
N PRO A 273 -21.85 -8.65 3.54
CA PRO A 273 -20.39 -8.66 3.57
C PRO A 273 -19.84 -8.17 4.92
N ASN A 274 -20.48 -7.21 5.56
CA ASN A 274 -20.07 -6.74 6.88
C ASN A 274 -20.13 -7.86 7.92
N LYS A 275 -21.25 -8.57 7.99
CA LYS A 275 -21.41 -9.69 8.93
C LYS A 275 -20.50 -10.88 8.60
N ALA A 276 -20.40 -11.24 7.30
CA ALA A 276 -19.67 -12.43 6.88
C ALA A 276 -18.14 -12.27 6.92
N PHE A 277 -17.60 -11.07 6.62
CA PHE A 277 -16.17 -10.87 6.39
C PHE A 277 -15.51 -9.88 7.35
N TYR A 278 -16.27 -8.92 7.90
CA TYR A 278 -15.71 -7.83 8.70
C TYR A 278 -16.22 -7.81 10.16
N ALA A 279 -16.82 -8.91 10.60
CA ALA A 279 -17.31 -9.08 11.98
C ALA A 279 -18.24 -7.94 12.46
N GLY A 280 -19.03 -7.35 11.56
CA GLY A 280 -19.94 -6.25 11.88
C GLY A 280 -19.27 -4.88 12.08
N LYS A 281 -17.98 -4.74 11.79
CA LYS A 281 -17.20 -3.52 12.08
C LYS A 281 -17.40 -2.39 11.06
N LEU A 282 -18.02 -2.64 9.89
CA LEU A 282 -18.22 -1.61 8.89
C LEU A 282 -19.42 -0.74 9.22
N GLU A 283 -19.20 0.57 9.21
CA GLU A 283 -20.21 1.59 9.45
C GLU A 283 -20.42 2.44 8.19
N ALA A 284 -21.65 2.79 7.89
CA ALA A 284 -21.96 3.71 6.80
C ALA A 284 -21.64 5.15 7.22
N LEU A 285 -21.09 5.93 6.28
CA LEU A 285 -20.83 7.37 6.49
C LEU A 285 -22.10 8.23 6.55
N GLY A 286 -23.27 7.69 6.17
CA GLY A 286 -24.52 8.45 6.11
C GLY A 286 -24.60 9.40 4.91
N LEU A 287 -23.96 9.05 3.79
CA LEU A 287 -24.05 9.82 2.56
C LEU A 287 -25.48 9.72 1.96
N PRO A 288 -25.93 10.70 1.13
CA PRO A 288 -27.30 10.74 0.62
C PRO A 288 -27.77 9.39 0.03
N HIS A 289 -26.98 8.77 -0.84
CA HIS A 289 -27.29 7.47 -1.45
C HIS A 289 -27.34 6.30 -0.44
N GLN A 290 -26.75 6.45 0.73
CA GLN A 290 -26.79 5.47 1.81
C GLN A 290 -28.03 5.63 2.70
N LEU A 291 -28.70 6.79 2.65
CA LEU A 291 -29.88 7.13 3.45
C LEU A 291 -31.20 6.99 2.67
N GLU A 292 -31.12 6.71 1.36
CA GLU A 292 -32.31 6.50 0.52
C GLU A 292 -33.14 5.33 1.05
N HIS A 293 -34.43 5.58 1.34
CA HIS A 293 -35.36 4.54 1.72
C HIS A 293 -35.72 3.67 0.52
N ILE A 294 -35.46 2.38 0.63
CA ILE A 294 -35.82 1.40 -0.39
C ILE A 294 -37.27 0.98 -0.15
N GLU A 295 -38.18 1.52 -0.94
CA GLU A 295 -39.66 1.33 -0.80
C GLU A 295 -40.16 -0.03 -1.24
N ALA A 296 -39.53 -1.14 -1.18
CA ALA A 296 -40.20 -2.47 -1.24
C ALA A 296 -39.23 -3.65 -1.09
N PRO A 297 -39.50 -4.59 -0.19
CA PRO A 297 -38.66 -5.76 0.01
C PRO A 297 -38.64 -6.77 -1.16
N GLY A 298 -39.51 -6.65 -2.12
CA GLY A 298 -39.66 -7.64 -3.20
C GLY A 298 -38.99 -7.30 -4.54
N ARG A 299 -38.42 -6.11 -4.69
CA ARG A 299 -37.75 -5.67 -5.95
C ARG A 299 -36.32 -5.26 -5.77
N PHE A 300 -35.64 -5.82 -4.82
CA PHE A 300 -34.39 -5.37 -4.22
C PHE A 300 -33.15 -5.43 -5.12
N ILE A 301 -33.19 -6.22 -6.18
CA ILE A 301 -31.94 -6.53 -6.93
C ILE A 301 -31.73 -5.61 -8.13
N ALA A 302 -32.73 -4.83 -8.52
CA ALA A 302 -32.70 -4.28 -9.87
C ALA A 302 -32.34 -2.80 -10.05
N ARG A 303 -32.41 -1.90 -9.09
CA ARG A 303 -32.29 -0.46 -9.39
C ARG A 303 -31.37 0.43 -8.57
N ASN A 304 -31.13 0.20 -7.27
CA ASN A 304 -30.46 1.20 -6.42
C ASN A 304 -29.28 0.69 -5.59
N SER A 305 -28.78 -0.50 -5.82
CA SER A 305 -27.81 -1.12 -4.91
C SER A 305 -26.35 -1.10 -5.38
N VAL A 306 -26.08 -0.55 -6.56
CA VAL A 306 -24.71 -0.44 -7.10
C VAL A 306 -24.51 0.95 -7.70
N VAL A 307 -23.77 1.79 -7.01
CA VAL A 307 -23.11 2.99 -7.54
C VAL A 307 -21.63 2.75 -7.60
#